data_09ae835d874fc116181fd96c2e345d1b
#
_entry.id   09ae835d874fc116181fd96c2e345d1b
#
_cell.length_a   1.000
_cell.length_b   1.000
_cell.length_c   1.000
_cell.angle_alpha   90.00
_cell.angle_beta   90.00
_cell.angle_gamma   90.00
#
_symmetry.space_group_name_H-M   'P 1'
#
loop_
_entity.id
_entity.type
_entity.pdbx_description
1 polymer ?
#
loop_
_entity_poly.entity_id
_entity_poly.type
_entity_poly.pdbx_seq_one_letter_code
_entity_poly.pdbx_strand_id
1 'polypeptide(L)'
;MPATPLMMSPTPVEKQSNNSSAPNMLDGARVAVPPPPPTLAPVQAPTPAAASDITGAITTLPSAPAKLAMIAVPPSERLPDAIGGPVLRTAALKGDPAAAYEIAVRFAEGKGVAADLDQAAKWYDRAAQGGVVPALFRLGTFYEKGLSVKKDADIARRYYAQAAERGSAKAMHNLAVLDADGGGKGANYKSASIWFRKAADRGVADSQFNLGILYARGIGVEQNLAESFKWFSLAAAQGDAVAGRKRDDIAKRLDVQSQAAARLAIQTFTPEPQPDDAVNVASPAGGWDSAPALAPAPGKPAAKPAATKRTAAAH
;
A
#
# COMPACT_ATOMS: atom_id res chain seq x y z
N MET A 1 -32.69 67.60 2.31
CA MET A 1 -33.25 66.24 2.10
C MET A 1 -32.04 65.30 2.03
N PRO A 2 -31.77 64.49 3.05
CA PRO A 2 -30.64 63.57 3.03
C PRO A 2 -31.06 62.26 2.35
N ALA A 3 -30.14 61.70 1.54
CA ALA A 3 -30.24 60.46 0.79
C ALA A 3 -30.14 59.23 1.73
N THR A 4 -31.08 58.30 1.54
CA THR A 4 -31.18 56.99 2.24
C THR A 4 -30.06 56.05 1.72
N PRO A 5 -29.33 55.32 2.61
CA PRO A 5 -28.42 54.30 2.16
C PRO A 5 -29.17 53.01 1.84
N LEU A 6 -28.84 52.40 0.69
CA LEU A 6 -29.26 51.08 0.28
C LEU A 6 -28.69 50.01 1.23
N MET A 7 -29.56 49.26 1.86
CA MET A 7 -29.23 48.02 2.56
C MET A 7 -28.86 46.93 1.57
N MET A 8 -27.61 46.50 1.60
CA MET A 8 -27.18 45.25 0.94
C MET A 8 -27.54 44.07 1.86
N SER A 9 -28.35 43.18 1.34
CA SER A 9 -28.66 41.88 1.96
C SER A 9 -27.43 41.00 1.99
N PRO A 10 -27.15 40.25 3.06
CA PRO A 10 -26.05 39.32 3.09
C PRO A 10 -26.34 38.07 2.24
N THR A 11 -25.46 37.75 1.35
CA THR A 11 -25.42 36.48 0.64
C THR A 11 -25.29 35.29 1.59
N PRO A 12 -25.91 34.13 1.32
CA PRO A 12 -25.81 32.97 2.18
C PRO A 12 -24.36 32.42 2.13
N VAL A 13 -23.75 32.30 3.29
CA VAL A 13 -22.48 31.58 3.48
C VAL A 13 -22.76 30.11 3.23
N GLU A 14 -22.26 29.64 2.12
CA GLU A 14 -22.18 28.23 1.77
C GLU A 14 -21.34 27.53 2.85
N LYS A 15 -21.95 26.64 3.63
CA LYS A 15 -21.26 25.76 4.57
C LYS A 15 -20.37 24.82 3.76
N GLN A 16 -19.12 25.22 3.57
CA GLN A 16 -18.08 24.26 3.20
C GLN A 16 -17.94 23.26 4.36
N SER A 17 -18.40 22.06 4.12
CA SER A 17 -18.11 20.91 4.97
C SER A 17 -16.59 20.71 4.93
N ASN A 18 -15.91 21.15 5.98
CA ASN A 18 -14.52 20.83 6.25
C ASN A 18 -14.42 19.32 6.51
N ASN A 19 -14.38 18.55 5.44
CA ASN A 19 -13.83 17.21 5.46
C ASN A 19 -12.31 17.37 5.27
N SER A 20 -11.63 17.93 6.28
CA SER A 20 -10.18 17.97 6.34
C SER A 20 -9.66 16.60 6.76
N SER A 21 -9.78 15.63 5.86
CA SER A 21 -8.79 14.57 5.82
C SER A 21 -7.49 15.24 5.47
N ALA A 22 -6.58 15.37 6.44
CA ALA A 22 -5.22 15.82 6.20
C ALA A 22 -4.67 15.02 5.01
N PRO A 23 -4.04 15.67 4.02
CA PRO A 23 -3.49 14.95 2.88
C PRO A 23 -2.51 13.91 3.43
N ASN A 24 -2.79 12.66 3.13
CA ASN A 24 -1.95 11.53 3.54
C ASN A 24 -0.58 11.75 2.87
N MET A 25 0.39 12.33 3.60
CA MET A 25 1.74 12.65 3.11
C MET A 25 2.52 11.42 2.62
N LEU A 26 1.86 10.27 2.55
CA LEU A 26 2.44 8.96 2.30
C LEU A 26 2.01 8.36 0.94
N ASP A 27 1.24 9.08 0.10
CA ASP A 27 0.83 8.61 -1.22
C ASP A 27 1.82 8.99 -2.31
N GLY A 28 2.00 8.04 -3.24
CA GLY A 28 3.08 7.90 -4.21
C GLY A 28 3.30 9.10 -5.15
N ALA A 29 4.58 9.36 -5.40
CA ALA A 29 5.02 10.37 -6.35
C ALA A 29 4.96 9.83 -7.80
N ARG A 30 4.48 10.66 -8.74
CA ARG A 30 4.67 10.44 -10.16
C ARG A 30 6.12 10.75 -10.53
N VAL A 31 6.76 9.83 -11.25
CA VAL A 31 8.12 10.05 -11.76
C VAL A 31 8.10 11.09 -12.86
N ALA A 32 8.89 12.16 -12.74
CA ALA A 32 9.26 13.00 -13.85
C ALA A 32 10.23 12.21 -14.73
N VAL A 33 9.73 11.63 -15.84
CA VAL A 33 10.58 10.92 -16.79
C VAL A 33 11.38 11.96 -17.60
N PRO A 34 12.72 11.88 -17.63
CA PRO A 34 13.56 12.82 -18.36
C PRO A 34 13.22 12.85 -19.86
N PRO A 35 13.56 13.94 -20.60
CA PRO A 35 13.37 14.01 -22.03
C PRO A 35 14.12 12.87 -22.74
N PRO A 36 13.63 12.37 -23.88
CA PRO A 36 14.27 11.30 -24.62
C PRO A 36 15.68 11.72 -25.05
N PRO A 37 16.65 10.78 -25.06
CA PRO A 37 17.94 11.04 -25.69
C PRO A 37 17.76 11.39 -27.17
N PRO A 38 18.67 12.19 -27.77
CA PRO A 38 18.57 12.58 -29.18
C PRO A 38 18.51 11.32 -30.05
N THR A 39 17.63 11.38 -31.03
CA THR A 39 17.34 10.31 -31.99
C THR A 39 18.62 9.88 -32.71
N LEU A 40 19.14 8.70 -32.41
CA LEU A 40 20.16 8.05 -33.26
C LEU A 40 19.47 7.52 -34.53
N ALA A 41 20.15 7.68 -35.66
CA ALA A 41 19.68 7.28 -36.98
C ALA A 41 19.24 5.81 -37.05
N PRO A 42 18.35 5.43 -37.99
CA PRO A 42 17.77 4.09 -38.03
C PRO A 42 18.83 3.03 -38.30
N VAL A 43 19.06 2.17 -37.32
CA VAL A 43 19.80 0.93 -37.49
C VAL A 43 18.85 -0.08 -38.11
N GLN A 44 19.29 -0.67 -39.24
CA GLN A 44 18.53 -1.69 -39.95
C GLN A 44 18.18 -2.87 -39.05
N ALA A 45 16.92 -3.33 -39.14
CA ALA A 45 16.38 -4.43 -38.38
C ALA A 45 17.15 -5.74 -38.65
N PRO A 46 17.53 -6.50 -37.63
CA PRO A 46 17.92 -7.89 -37.78
C PRO A 46 16.69 -8.76 -38.06
N THR A 47 16.82 -9.69 -38.99
CA THR A 47 15.87 -10.75 -39.34
C THR A 47 15.41 -11.55 -38.11
N PRO A 48 14.16 -12.04 -38.07
CA PRO A 48 13.62 -12.72 -36.92
C PRO A 48 14.29 -14.09 -36.76
N ALA A 49 15.04 -14.28 -35.69
CA ALA A 49 15.43 -15.57 -35.19
C ALA A 49 14.28 -16.15 -34.35
N ALA A 50 14.05 -17.45 -34.56
CA ALA A 50 12.94 -18.20 -34.01
C ALA A 50 12.71 -17.96 -32.51
N ALA A 51 11.43 -17.70 -32.18
CA ALA A 51 10.93 -17.65 -30.83
C ALA A 51 11.11 -19.01 -30.14
N SER A 52 11.96 -19.07 -29.13
CA SER A 52 11.97 -20.20 -28.20
C SER A 52 10.88 -19.98 -27.17
N ASP A 53 9.88 -20.86 -27.20
CA ASP A 53 8.81 -20.94 -26.21
C ASP A 53 9.40 -21.11 -24.80
N ILE A 54 9.30 -20.07 -23.98
CA ILE A 54 9.43 -20.20 -22.54
C ILE A 54 8.02 -20.14 -21.95
N THR A 55 7.27 -21.20 -22.18
CA THR A 55 6.05 -21.49 -21.41
C THR A 55 6.47 -22.10 -20.07
N GLY A 56 7.05 -21.30 -19.22
CA GLY A 56 7.17 -21.59 -17.80
C GLY A 56 5.96 -21.01 -17.11
N ALA A 57 4.89 -21.79 -16.97
CA ALA A 57 3.78 -21.47 -16.09
C ALA A 57 4.30 -21.35 -14.66
N ILE A 58 4.60 -20.13 -14.23
CA ILE A 58 4.78 -19.84 -12.83
C ILE A 58 3.37 -19.78 -12.24
N THR A 59 2.88 -20.96 -11.86
CA THR A 59 1.73 -21.07 -10.95
C THR A 59 2.22 -20.53 -9.60
N THR A 60 2.11 -19.24 -9.39
CA THR A 60 2.24 -18.68 -8.05
C THR A 60 0.98 -19.09 -7.30
N LEU A 61 1.05 -20.25 -6.62
CA LEU A 61 0.15 -20.54 -5.52
C LEU A 61 0.13 -19.31 -4.60
N PRO A 62 -1.06 -18.85 -4.16
CA PRO A 62 -1.11 -17.83 -3.13
C PRO A 62 -0.31 -18.34 -1.94
N SER A 63 0.79 -17.67 -1.63
CA SER A 63 1.57 -17.95 -0.44
C SER A 63 0.63 -17.81 0.75
N ALA A 64 0.47 -18.86 1.54
CA ALA A 64 -0.28 -18.78 2.77
C ALA A 64 0.23 -17.59 3.59
N PRO A 65 -0.65 -16.80 4.24
CA PRO A 65 -0.22 -15.63 4.98
C PRO A 65 0.89 -16.02 5.96
N ALA A 66 2.02 -15.33 5.88
CA ALA A 66 3.15 -15.63 6.74
C ALA A 66 2.73 -15.38 8.19
N LYS A 67 2.87 -16.41 9.03
CA LYS A 67 2.53 -16.31 10.45
C LYS A 67 3.37 -15.20 11.09
N LEU A 68 2.71 -14.21 11.68
CA LEU A 68 3.39 -13.13 12.40
C LEU A 68 4.17 -13.71 13.58
N ALA A 69 5.41 -13.23 13.77
CA ALA A 69 6.28 -13.64 14.86
C ALA A 69 6.18 -12.63 16.01
N MET A 70 6.14 -13.14 17.26
CA MET A 70 6.22 -12.28 18.44
C MET A 70 7.56 -11.53 18.46
N ILE A 71 7.50 -10.26 18.81
CA ILE A 71 8.66 -9.35 18.84
C ILE A 71 9.16 -9.12 20.26
N ALA A 72 10.45 -8.88 20.41
CA ALA A 72 11.02 -8.51 21.69
C ALA A 72 10.73 -7.03 22.00
N VAL A 73 10.05 -6.78 23.14
CA VAL A 73 9.81 -5.43 23.67
C VAL A 73 10.53 -5.31 25.00
N PRO A 74 11.38 -4.28 25.19
CA PRO A 74 12.08 -4.10 26.45
C PRO A 74 11.13 -3.97 27.65
N PRO A 75 11.40 -4.60 28.81
CA PRO A 75 10.54 -4.52 29.99
C PRO A 75 10.39 -3.07 30.53
N SER A 76 11.33 -2.19 30.20
CA SER A 76 11.29 -0.75 30.53
C SER A 76 10.39 0.06 29.61
N GLU A 77 9.93 -0.50 28.49
CA GLU A 77 9.05 0.21 27.57
C GLU A 77 7.75 0.61 28.23
N ARG A 78 7.31 1.83 28.00
CA ARG A 78 6.05 2.37 28.52
C ARG A 78 5.28 3.03 27.39
N LEU A 79 3.98 2.91 27.43
CA LEU A 79 3.06 3.55 26.51
C LEU A 79 2.19 4.54 27.28
N PRO A 80 1.94 5.75 26.74
CA PRO A 80 1.00 6.68 27.33
C PRO A 80 -0.40 6.05 27.43
N ASP A 81 -1.13 6.35 28.51
CA ASP A 81 -2.48 5.81 28.69
C ASP A 81 -3.45 6.26 27.59
N ALA A 82 -3.24 7.46 27.07
CA ALA A 82 -4.08 8.06 26.05
C ALA A 82 -3.87 7.45 24.64
N ILE A 83 -2.80 6.66 24.41
CA ILE A 83 -2.53 6.11 23.07
C ILE A 83 -3.53 5.02 22.67
N GLY A 84 -4.30 4.49 23.62
CA GLY A 84 -5.32 3.48 23.36
C GLY A 84 -5.70 2.67 24.59
N GLY A 85 -6.69 1.82 24.42
CA GLY A 85 -7.21 0.98 25.50
C GLY A 85 -6.19 -0.01 26.05
N PRO A 86 -6.48 -0.63 27.22
CA PRO A 86 -5.56 -1.58 27.88
C PRO A 86 -5.29 -2.81 27.02
N VAL A 87 -6.22 -3.22 26.14
CA VAL A 87 -6.06 -4.36 25.23
C VAL A 87 -4.91 -4.07 24.27
N LEU A 88 -4.94 -2.92 23.58
CA LEU A 88 -3.89 -2.53 22.63
C LEU A 88 -2.52 -2.41 23.33
N ARG A 89 -2.45 -1.66 24.43
CA ARG A 89 -1.19 -1.43 25.14
C ARG A 89 -0.58 -2.72 25.66
N THR A 90 -1.40 -3.59 26.23
CA THR A 90 -0.94 -4.89 26.75
C THR A 90 -0.45 -5.80 25.63
N ALA A 91 -1.16 -5.87 24.51
CA ALA A 91 -0.74 -6.68 23.37
C ALA A 91 0.58 -6.18 22.78
N ALA A 92 0.71 -4.87 22.55
CA ALA A 92 1.93 -4.27 22.02
C ALA A 92 3.14 -4.50 22.95
N LEU A 93 2.99 -4.30 24.26
CA LEU A 93 4.06 -4.54 25.25
C LEU A 93 4.41 -6.03 25.41
N LYS A 94 3.49 -6.94 25.10
CA LYS A 94 3.77 -8.38 25.03
C LYS A 94 4.43 -8.81 23.72
N GLY A 95 4.59 -7.89 22.77
CA GLY A 95 5.27 -8.18 21.52
C GLY A 95 4.35 -8.63 20.39
N ASP A 96 3.05 -8.35 20.45
CA ASP A 96 2.16 -8.57 19.31
C ASP A 96 2.49 -7.57 18.18
N PRO A 97 2.88 -8.04 16.99
CA PRO A 97 3.32 -7.15 15.90
C PRO A 97 2.17 -6.35 15.27
N ALA A 98 0.93 -6.87 15.30
CA ALA A 98 -0.22 -6.14 14.80
C ALA A 98 -0.59 -4.99 15.74
N ALA A 99 -0.52 -5.23 17.06
CA ALA A 99 -0.66 -4.16 18.06
C ALA A 99 0.47 -3.13 17.95
N ALA A 100 1.71 -3.56 17.71
CA ALA A 100 2.83 -2.66 17.50
C ALA A 100 2.62 -1.76 16.28
N TYR A 101 2.07 -2.31 15.19
CA TYR A 101 1.70 -1.52 14.01
C TYR A 101 0.64 -0.46 14.34
N GLU A 102 -0.41 -0.82 15.06
CA GLU A 102 -1.46 0.14 15.47
C GLU A 102 -0.90 1.25 16.37
N ILE A 103 -0.02 0.92 17.33
CA ILE A 103 0.69 1.92 18.15
C ILE A 103 1.50 2.86 17.26
N ALA A 104 2.21 2.33 16.26
CA ALA A 104 2.98 3.14 15.33
C ALA A 104 2.09 4.11 14.53
N VAL A 105 0.94 3.64 14.05
CA VAL A 105 -0.06 4.47 13.34
C VAL A 105 -0.55 5.59 14.25
N ARG A 106 -0.88 5.29 15.51
CA ARG A 106 -1.37 6.30 16.46
C ARG A 106 -0.36 7.38 16.78
N PHE A 107 0.92 7.02 16.92
CA PHE A 107 1.98 8.01 17.05
C PHE A 107 2.17 8.83 15.77
N ALA A 108 2.11 8.19 14.59
CA ALA A 108 2.27 8.89 13.31
C ALA A 108 1.15 9.90 13.03
N GLU A 109 -0.08 9.57 13.41
CA GLU A 109 -1.29 10.37 13.15
C GLU A 109 -1.66 11.29 14.31
N GLY A 110 -1.04 11.14 15.48
CA GLY A 110 -1.41 11.88 16.68
C GLY A 110 -2.74 11.43 17.28
N LYS A 111 -3.10 10.16 17.14
CA LYS A 111 -4.38 9.62 17.62
C LYS A 111 -4.33 9.29 19.11
N GLY A 112 -4.98 10.11 19.92
CA GLY A 112 -4.99 10.00 21.39
C GLY A 112 -3.74 10.55 22.06
N VAL A 113 -2.67 10.82 21.32
CA VAL A 113 -1.41 11.42 21.78
C VAL A 113 -0.96 12.47 20.78
N ALA A 114 -0.01 13.32 21.13
CA ALA A 114 0.65 14.19 20.14
C ALA A 114 1.38 13.32 19.09
N ALA A 115 1.38 13.78 17.84
CA ALA A 115 2.12 13.09 16.78
C ALA A 115 3.61 13.05 17.13
N ASP A 116 4.20 11.85 17.04
CA ASP A 116 5.60 11.59 17.35
C ASP A 116 6.16 10.58 16.35
N LEU A 117 6.87 11.09 15.35
CA LEU A 117 7.42 10.26 14.27
C LEU A 117 8.59 9.39 14.75
N ASP A 118 9.30 9.76 15.82
CA ASP A 118 10.37 8.94 16.40
C ASP A 118 9.78 7.68 17.03
N GLN A 119 8.73 7.84 17.80
CA GLN A 119 8.00 6.70 18.36
C GLN A 119 7.32 5.88 17.27
N ALA A 120 6.75 6.53 16.25
CA ALA A 120 6.13 5.83 15.12
C ALA A 120 7.17 4.96 14.39
N ALA A 121 8.35 5.50 14.06
CA ALA A 121 9.42 4.75 13.40
C ALA A 121 9.84 3.51 14.22
N LYS A 122 10.04 3.69 15.53
CA LYS A 122 10.42 2.62 16.45
C LYS A 122 9.38 1.49 16.51
N TRP A 123 8.10 1.84 16.56
CA TRP A 123 7.04 0.86 16.62
C TRP A 123 6.75 0.21 15.25
N TYR A 124 6.89 0.95 14.13
CA TYR A 124 6.88 0.35 12.80
C TYR A 124 8.03 -0.64 12.60
N ASP A 125 9.23 -0.34 13.09
CA ASP A 125 10.37 -1.25 13.00
C ASP A 125 10.08 -2.57 13.75
N ARG A 126 9.56 -2.50 14.96
CA ARG A 126 9.10 -3.67 15.71
C ARG A 126 8.06 -4.48 14.93
N ALA A 127 7.03 -3.82 14.40
CA ALA A 127 6.00 -4.49 13.62
C ALA A 127 6.57 -5.16 12.36
N ALA A 128 7.50 -4.51 11.69
CA ALA A 128 8.19 -5.06 10.51
C ALA A 128 9.05 -6.27 10.85
N GLN A 129 9.77 -6.26 11.99
CA GLN A 129 10.49 -7.42 12.51
C GLN A 129 9.54 -8.60 12.78
N GLY A 130 8.33 -8.34 13.24
CA GLY A 130 7.28 -9.34 13.42
C GLY A 130 6.62 -9.80 12.11
N GLY A 131 7.01 -9.24 10.98
CA GLY A 131 6.52 -9.64 9.66
C GLY A 131 5.28 -8.90 9.15
N VAL A 132 4.92 -7.75 9.73
CA VAL A 132 3.80 -6.93 9.25
C VAL A 132 4.18 -6.21 7.96
N VAL A 133 3.57 -6.57 6.83
CA VAL A 133 3.91 -6.01 5.50
C VAL A 133 3.61 -4.52 5.40
N PRO A 134 2.46 -4.00 5.85
CA PRO A 134 2.24 -2.56 5.89
C PRO A 134 3.29 -1.78 6.68
N ALA A 135 3.90 -2.36 7.73
CA ALA A 135 4.97 -1.73 8.47
C ALA A 135 6.27 -1.60 7.64
N LEU A 136 6.61 -2.62 6.86
CA LEU A 136 7.74 -2.55 5.91
C LEU A 136 7.54 -1.39 4.91
N PHE A 137 6.35 -1.28 4.35
CA PHE A 137 6.01 -0.18 3.44
C PHE A 137 6.15 1.19 4.12
N ARG A 138 5.63 1.34 5.35
CA ARG A 138 5.75 2.59 6.12
C ARG A 138 7.21 2.96 6.40
N LEU A 139 8.04 2.02 6.82
CA LEU A 139 9.47 2.24 7.02
C LEU A 139 10.18 2.66 5.73
N GLY A 140 9.87 2.01 4.61
CA GLY A 140 10.36 2.44 3.31
C GLY A 140 10.08 3.92 3.06
N THR A 141 8.86 4.37 3.36
CA THR A 141 8.46 5.79 3.22
C THR A 141 9.21 6.70 4.19
N PHE A 142 9.44 6.26 5.43
CA PHE A 142 10.19 7.04 6.42
C PHE A 142 11.63 7.30 5.95
N TYR A 143 12.32 6.28 5.43
CA TYR A 143 13.67 6.43 4.90
C TYR A 143 13.72 7.19 3.57
N GLU A 144 12.74 7.01 2.70
CA GLU A 144 12.64 7.74 1.43
C GLU A 144 12.48 9.25 1.65
N LYS A 145 11.62 9.63 2.59
CA LYS A 145 11.31 11.04 2.87
C LYS A 145 12.19 11.66 3.96
N GLY A 146 12.93 10.86 4.71
CA GLY A 146 13.70 11.32 5.86
C GLY A 146 12.81 11.71 7.05
N LEU A 147 11.72 10.98 7.30
CA LEU A 147 10.80 11.26 8.40
C LEU A 147 11.36 10.67 9.69
N SER A 148 11.85 11.53 10.58
CA SER A 148 12.45 11.11 11.87
C SER A 148 13.67 10.17 11.77
N VAL A 149 14.08 9.86 10.56
CA VAL A 149 15.29 9.10 10.24
C VAL A 149 16.07 9.84 9.17
N LYS A 150 17.39 9.63 9.11
CA LYS A 150 18.16 10.17 8.00
C LYS A 150 17.65 9.58 6.68
N LYS A 151 17.36 10.45 5.70
CA LYS A 151 16.96 10.05 4.35
C LYS A 151 17.99 9.09 3.75
N ASP A 152 17.53 7.90 3.33
CA ASP A 152 18.37 6.86 2.75
C ASP A 152 17.56 6.03 1.73
N ALA A 153 17.83 6.26 0.44
CA ALA A 153 17.14 5.59 -0.65
C ALA A 153 17.46 4.07 -0.72
N ASP A 154 18.66 3.66 -0.29
CA ASP A 154 19.02 2.24 -0.31
C ASP A 154 18.32 1.46 0.80
N ILE A 155 18.16 2.08 1.97
CA ILE A 155 17.35 1.50 3.06
C ILE A 155 15.87 1.46 2.65
N ALA A 156 15.35 2.57 2.10
CA ALA A 156 13.97 2.61 1.60
C ALA A 156 13.71 1.52 0.56
N ARG A 157 14.63 1.34 -0.41
CA ARG A 157 14.57 0.29 -1.43
C ARG A 157 14.47 -1.11 -0.81
N ARG A 158 15.28 -1.41 0.22
CA ARG A 158 15.23 -2.73 0.89
C ARG A 158 13.89 -3.00 1.56
N TYR A 159 13.32 -2.02 2.24
CA TYR A 159 12.01 -2.16 2.88
C TYR A 159 10.89 -2.29 1.84
N TYR A 160 10.91 -1.47 0.78
CA TYR A 160 9.94 -1.60 -0.31
C TYR A 160 10.06 -2.93 -1.04
N ALA A 161 11.27 -3.43 -1.29
CA ALA A 161 11.50 -4.73 -1.92
C ALA A 161 10.86 -5.86 -1.09
N GLN A 162 11.13 -5.90 0.23
CA GLN A 162 10.54 -6.90 1.12
C GLN A 162 9.00 -6.84 1.12
N ALA A 163 8.40 -5.65 1.15
CA ALA A 163 6.96 -5.50 1.09
C ALA A 163 6.39 -5.87 -0.30
N ALA A 164 7.10 -5.52 -1.38
CA ALA A 164 6.72 -5.83 -2.76
C ALA A 164 6.76 -7.35 -3.04
N GLU A 165 7.78 -8.04 -2.57
CA GLU A 165 7.91 -9.50 -2.68
C GLU A 165 6.77 -10.23 -1.95
N ARG A 166 6.22 -9.62 -0.91
CA ARG A 166 5.04 -10.11 -0.19
C ARG A 166 3.72 -9.61 -0.76
N GLY A 167 3.72 -9.00 -1.94
CA GLY A 167 2.53 -8.67 -2.71
C GLY A 167 1.97 -7.26 -2.52
N SER A 168 2.62 -6.37 -1.77
CA SER A 168 2.17 -4.99 -1.61
C SER A 168 2.31 -4.19 -2.90
N ALA A 169 1.21 -3.90 -3.57
CA ALA A 169 1.21 -3.14 -4.83
C ALA A 169 1.74 -1.71 -4.65
N LYS A 170 1.46 -1.07 -3.51
CA LYS A 170 2.02 0.26 -3.18
C LYS A 170 3.55 0.21 -3.05
N ALA A 171 4.08 -0.84 -2.43
CA ALA A 171 5.53 -1.02 -2.33
C ALA A 171 6.17 -1.31 -3.69
N MET A 172 5.53 -2.11 -4.55
CA MET A 172 5.98 -2.34 -5.93
C MET A 172 6.06 -1.02 -6.71
N HIS A 173 5.05 -0.15 -6.58
CA HIS A 173 5.06 1.17 -7.20
C HIS A 173 6.23 2.02 -6.71
N ASN A 174 6.39 2.18 -5.39
CA ASN A 174 7.44 3.02 -4.83
C ASN A 174 8.85 2.48 -5.15
N LEU A 175 9.02 1.16 -5.16
CA LEU A 175 10.27 0.53 -5.59
C LEU A 175 10.58 0.87 -7.05
N ALA A 176 9.58 0.81 -7.94
CA ALA A 176 9.73 1.19 -9.33
C ALA A 176 10.10 2.67 -9.50
N VAL A 177 9.50 3.55 -8.69
CA VAL A 177 9.84 4.98 -8.65
C VAL A 177 11.30 5.20 -8.25
N LEU A 178 11.77 4.54 -7.18
CA LEU A 178 13.17 4.62 -6.75
C LEU A 178 14.14 4.08 -7.81
N ASP A 179 13.75 3.03 -8.54
CA ASP A 179 14.56 2.49 -9.64
C ASP A 179 14.61 3.45 -10.85
N ALA A 180 13.50 4.11 -11.16
CA ALA A 180 13.42 5.08 -12.24
C ALA A 180 14.15 6.40 -11.91
N ASP A 181 14.14 6.83 -10.65
CA ASP A 181 14.90 8.00 -10.18
C ASP A 181 16.40 7.71 -10.05
N GLY A 182 16.74 6.47 -9.72
CA GLY A 182 18.12 5.98 -9.60
C GLY A 182 18.84 6.38 -8.33
N GLY A 183 18.25 7.22 -7.46
CA GLY A 183 18.81 7.58 -6.15
C GLY A 183 20.27 8.09 -6.19
N GLY A 184 20.66 8.79 -7.24
CA GLY A 184 22.03 9.27 -7.47
C GLY A 184 22.99 8.24 -8.07
N LYS A 185 22.55 7.01 -8.32
CA LYS A 185 23.36 5.92 -8.94
C LYS A 185 23.04 5.70 -10.42
N GLY A 186 22.12 6.48 -10.97
CA GLY A 186 21.60 6.34 -12.33
C GLY A 186 20.31 5.50 -12.38
N ALA A 187 19.40 5.92 -13.26
CA ALA A 187 18.10 5.30 -13.43
C ALA A 187 18.21 3.84 -13.96
N ASN A 188 17.47 2.93 -13.34
CA ASN A 188 17.31 1.56 -13.81
C ASN A 188 15.89 1.33 -14.34
N TYR A 189 15.61 1.85 -15.52
CA TYR A 189 14.28 1.74 -16.13
C TYR A 189 13.86 0.31 -16.46
N LYS A 190 14.81 -0.62 -16.66
CA LYS A 190 14.49 -2.03 -16.86
C LYS A 190 13.91 -2.64 -15.59
N SER A 191 14.52 -2.40 -14.44
CA SER A 191 13.96 -2.83 -13.14
C SER A 191 12.65 -2.09 -12.83
N ALA A 192 12.61 -0.78 -13.04
CA ALA A 192 11.41 0.02 -12.83
C ALA A 192 10.21 -0.49 -13.64
N SER A 193 10.41 -0.85 -14.91
CA SER A 193 9.34 -1.38 -15.76
C SER A 193 8.74 -2.68 -15.24
N ILE A 194 9.58 -3.56 -14.68
CA ILE A 194 9.13 -4.82 -14.08
C ILE A 194 8.25 -4.56 -12.85
N TRP A 195 8.67 -3.66 -11.96
CA TRP A 195 7.92 -3.36 -10.77
C TRP A 195 6.67 -2.51 -11.04
N PHE A 196 6.74 -1.55 -11.98
CA PHE A 196 5.54 -0.85 -12.45
C PHE A 196 4.52 -1.82 -13.06
N ARG A 197 4.98 -2.83 -13.84
CA ARG A 197 4.09 -3.85 -14.41
C ARG A 197 3.36 -4.60 -13.30
N LYS A 198 4.08 -5.12 -12.31
CA LYS A 198 3.49 -5.87 -11.19
C LYS A 198 2.47 -5.02 -10.39
N ALA A 199 2.75 -3.73 -10.19
CA ALA A 199 1.82 -2.82 -9.52
C ALA A 199 0.62 -2.45 -10.42
N ALA A 200 0.85 -2.23 -11.72
CA ALA A 200 -0.18 -1.92 -12.71
C ALA A 200 -1.16 -3.08 -12.90
N ASP A 201 -0.66 -4.32 -12.92
CA ASP A 201 -1.48 -5.53 -12.97
C ASP A 201 -2.37 -5.66 -11.73
N ARG A 202 -2.00 -5.07 -10.59
CA ARG A 202 -2.81 -4.96 -9.37
C ARG A 202 -3.67 -3.69 -9.29
N GLY A 203 -3.78 -2.97 -10.39
CA GLY A 203 -4.69 -1.84 -10.52
C GLY A 203 -4.13 -0.51 -10.00
N VAL A 204 -2.83 -0.37 -9.70
CA VAL A 204 -2.24 0.91 -9.27
C VAL A 204 -2.20 1.90 -10.44
N ALA A 205 -3.05 2.93 -10.40
CA ALA A 205 -3.24 3.89 -11.50
C ALA A 205 -1.95 4.62 -11.88
N ASP A 206 -1.17 5.10 -10.90
CA ASP A 206 0.11 5.76 -11.15
C ASP A 206 1.14 4.83 -11.81
N SER A 207 1.12 3.54 -11.48
CA SER A 207 1.96 2.54 -12.15
C SER A 207 1.50 2.28 -13.58
N GLN A 208 0.20 2.24 -13.83
CA GLN A 208 -0.37 2.13 -15.17
C GLN A 208 0.04 3.34 -16.03
N PHE A 209 -0.04 4.55 -15.47
CA PHE A 209 0.40 5.77 -16.13
C PHE A 209 1.90 5.72 -16.49
N ASN A 210 2.76 5.42 -15.51
CA ASN A 210 4.20 5.35 -15.72
C ASN A 210 4.57 4.28 -16.75
N LEU A 211 3.95 3.10 -16.67
CA LEU A 211 4.17 2.02 -17.62
C LEU A 211 3.73 2.42 -19.04
N GLY A 212 2.61 3.15 -19.17
CA GLY A 212 2.17 3.74 -20.42
C GLY A 212 3.23 4.67 -21.05
N ILE A 213 3.93 5.48 -20.23
CA ILE A 213 5.04 6.32 -20.69
C ILE A 213 6.22 5.47 -21.14
N LEU A 214 6.62 4.46 -20.37
CA LEU A 214 7.76 3.60 -20.69
C LEU A 214 7.54 2.90 -22.04
N TYR A 215 6.36 2.33 -22.28
CA TYR A 215 6.02 1.70 -23.54
C TYR A 215 5.90 2.70 -24.71
N ALA A 216 5.39 3.91 -24.48
CA ALA A 216 5.31 4.93 -25.53
C ALA A 216 6.68 5.35 -26.05
N ARG A 217 7.70 5.31 -25.19
CA ARG A 217 9.05 5.80 -25.48
C ARG A 217 10.09 4.68 -25.69
N GLY A 218 9.79 3.45 -25.36
CA GLY A 218 10.77 2.35 -25.40
C GLY A 218 11.86 2.51 -24.33
N ILE A 219 11.51 3.02 -23.14
CA ILE A 219 12.46 3.23 -22.04
C ILE A 219 12.40 2.06 -21.08
N GLY A 220 13.48 1.28 -20.96
CA GLY A 220 13.55 0.08 -20.12
C GLY A 220 12.72 -1.11 -20.63
N VAL A 221 11.93 -0.90 -21.66
CA VAL A 221 11.11 -1.89 -22.39
C VAL A 221 11.18 -1.58 -23.88
N GLU A 222 10.87 -2.54 -24.74
CA GLU A 222 10.65 -2.30 -26.16
C GLU A 222 9.44 -1.38 -26.38
N GLN A 223 9.54 -0.44 -27.33
CA GLN A 223 8.44 0.45 -27.63
C GLN A 223 7.22 -0.32 -28.11
N ASN A 224 6.08 -0.08 -27.49
CA ASN A 224 4.81 -0.70 -27.85
C ASN A 224 3.64 0.25 -27.60
N LEU A 225 3.14 0.85 -28.69
CA LEU A 225 2.06 1.82 -28.61
C LEU A 225 0.72 1.20 -28.21
N ALA A 226 0.46 -0.09 -28.53
CA ALA A 226 -0.75 -0.79 -28.11
C ALA A 226 -0.76 -1.02 -26.59
N GLU A 227 0.37 -1.46 -26.01
CA GLU A 227 0.53 -1.52 -24.55
C GLU A 227 0.43 -0.14 -23.91
N SER A 228 1.08 0.89 -24.49
CA SER A 228 0.94 2.26 -23.99
C SER A 228 -0.51 2.73 -23.96
N PHE A 229 -1.26 2.50 -25.03
CA PHE A 229 -2.68 2.83 -25.13
C PHE A 229 -3.51 2.10 -24.06
N LYS A 230 -3.26 0.80 -23.86
CA LYS A 230 -3.92 0.00 -22.84
C LYS A 230 -3.69 0.61 -21.44
N TRP A 231 -2.45 0.84 -21.07
CA TRP A 231 -2.12 1.29 -19.71
C TRP A 231 -2.60 2.72 -19.43
N PHE A 232 -2.49 3.64 -20.38
CA PHE A 232 -3.11 4.96 -20.24
C PHE A 232 -4.64 4.90 -20.17
N SER A 233 -5.28 3.96 -20.90
CA SER A 233 -6.73 3.80 -20.81
C SER A 233 -7.19 3.34 -19.45
N LEU A 234 -6.47 2.38 -18.86
CA LEU A 234 -6.77 1.86 -17.51
C LEU A 234 -6.56 2.93 -16.43
N ALA A 235 -5.49 3.71 -16.52
CA ALA A 235 -5.26 4.84 -15.61
C ALA A 235 -6.35 5.93 -15.77
N ALA A 236 -6.73 6.26 -17.02
CA ALA A 236 -7.78 7.21 -17.29
C ALA A 236 -9.15 6.78 -16.76
N ALA A 237 -9.46 5.48 -16.81
CA ALA A 237 -10.69 4.93 -16.25
C ALA A 237 -10.77 5.09 -14.73
N GLN A 238 -9.64 5.26 -14.06
CA GLN A 238 -9.55 5.57 -12.62
C GLN A 238 -9.54 7.08 -12.32
N GLY A 239 -9.83 7.92 -13.32
CA GLY A 239 -9.94 9.36 -13.14
C GLY A 239 -8.69 10.18 -13.50
N ASP A 240 -7.64 9.56 -14.04
CA ASP A 240 -6.44 10.28 -14.46
C ASP A 240 -6.69 11.00 -15.82
N ALA A 241 -7.03 12.28 -15.75
CA ALA A 241 -7.26 13.11 -16.95
C ALA A 241 -6.00 13.29 -17.82
N VAL A 242 -4.79 13.22 -17.24
CA VAL A 242 -3.53 13.30 -18.00
C VAL A 242 -3.33 12.03 -18.80
N ALA A 243 -3.59 10.88 -18.18
CA ALA A 243 -3.58 9.59 -18.87
C ALA A 243 -4.58 9.58 -20.05
N GLY A 244 -5.78 10.14 -19.86
CA GLY A 244 -6.78 10.26 -20.92
C GLY A 244 -6.26 11.03 -22.14
N ARG A 245 -5.63 12.18 -21.94
CA ARG A 245 -5.02 12.95 -23.04
C ARG A 245 -3.90 12.17 -23.74
N LYS A 246 -3.01 11.53 -22.98
CA LYS A 246 -1.94 10.70 -23.54
C LYS A 246 -2.46 9.51 -24.31
N ARG A 247 -3.49 8.82 -23.81
CA ARG A 247 -4.19 7.76 -24.54
C ARG A 247 -4.68 8.23 -25.90
N ASP A 248 -5.33 9.41 -25.95
CA ASP A 248 -5.88 9.95 -27.21
C ASP A 248 -4.78 10.32 -28.22
N ASP A 249 -3.63 10.80 -27.75
CA ASP A 249 -2.47 11.05 -28.60
C ASP A 249 -1.83 9.77 -29.13
N ILE A 250 -1.77 8.72 -28.33
CA ILE A 250 -1.30 7.39 -28.77
C ILE A 250 -2.30 6.77 -29.75
N ALA A 251 -3.60 6.93 -29.53
CA ALA A 251 -4.64 6.40 -30.43
C ALA A 251 -4.50 6.89 -31.88
N LYS A 252 -4.07 8.14 -32.08
CA LYS A 252 -3.83 8.72 -33.43
C LYS A 252 -2.67 8.06 -34.19
N ARG A 253 -1.81 7.35 -33.49
CA ARG A 253 -0.59 6.70 -34.02
C ARG A 253 -0.75 5.19 -34.20
N LEU A 254 -1.85 4.62 -33.70
CA LEU A 254 -2.14 3.20 -33.81
C LEU A 254 -2.94 2.91 -35.08
N ASP A 255 -2.63 1.83 -35.77
CA ASP A 255 -3.49 1.27 -36.78
C ASP A 255 -4.77 0.66 -36.18
N VAL A 256 -5.78 0.45 -37.02
CA VAL A 256 -7.10 -0.02 -36.59
C VAL A 256 -7.04 -1.38 -35.90
N GLN A 257 -6.20 -2.30 -36.39
CA GLN A 257 -6.09 -3.65 -35.84
C GLN A 257 -5.42 -3.63 -34.46
N SER A 258 -4.32 -2.92 -34.31
CA SER A 258 -3.61 -2.74 -33.03
C SER A 258 -4.50 -2.04 -31.99
N GLN A 259 -5.30 -1.04 -32.41
CA GLN A 259 -6.24 -0.38 -31.53
C GLN A 259 -7.37 -1.31 -31.09
N ALA A 260 -7.91 -2.15 -31.98
CA ALA A 260 -8.95 -3.11 -31.64
C ALA A 260 -8.42 -4.16 -30.64
N ALA A 261 -7.22 -4.70 -30.88
CA ALA A 261 -6.57 -5.64 -29.96
C ALA A 261 -6.34 -5.03 -28.57
N ALA A 262 -5.84 -3.80 -28.51
CA ALA A 262 -5.64 -3.10 -27.24
C ALA A 262 -6.95 -2.83 -26.49
N ARG A 263 -8.03 -2.47 -27.20
CA ARG A 263 -9.37 -2.31 -26.60
C ARG A 263 -9.90 -3.61 -26.01
N LEU A 264 -9.71 -4.75 -26.69
CA LEU A 264 -10.07 -6.06 -26.16
C LEU A 264 -9.29 -6.36 -24.87
N ALA A 265 -7.96 -6.10 -24.86
CA ALA A 265 -7.13 -6.28 -23.68
C ALA A 265 -7.53 -5.39 -22.51
N ILE A 266 -8.09 -4.19 -22.75
CA ILE A 266 -8.65 -3.31 -21.72
C ILE A 266 -9.94 -3.88 -21.17
N GLN A 267 -10.85 -4.36 -22.05
CA GLN A 267 -12.15 -4.90 -21.64
C GLN A 267 -12.04 -6.19 -20.83
N THR A 268 -11.01 -6.99 -21.09
CA THR A 268 -10.75 -8.26 -20.39
C THR A 268 -9.80 -8.10 -19.19
N PHE A 269 -9.29 -6.89 -18.96
CA PHE A 269 -8.38 -6.66 -17.84
C PHE A 269 -9.11 -6.79 -16.50
N THR A 270 -8.58 -7.67 -15.66
CA THR A 270 -9.02 -7.82 -14.28
C THR A 270 -7.79 -7.64 -13.39
N PRO A 271 -7.81 -6.72 -12.43
CA PRO A 271 -6.69 -6.53 -11.52
C PRO A 271 -6.39 -7.82 -10.74
N GLU A 272 -5.10 -8.15 -10.61
CA GLU A 272 -4.66 -9.23 -9.74
C GLU A 272 -4.94 -8.88 -8.27
N PRO A 273 -5.50 -9.80 -7.48
CA PRO A 273 -5.72 -9.56 -6.07
C PRO A 273 -4.39 -9.44 -5.32
N GLN A 274 -4.36 -8.59 -4.31
CA GLN A 274 -3.25 -8.54 -3.36
C GLN A 274 -3.52 -9.54 -2.23
N PRO A 275 -2.48 -10.18 -1.65
CA PRO A 275 -2.63 -10.92 -0.40
C PRO A 275 -3.19 -10.02 0.70
N ASP A 276 -4.07 -10.55 1.55
CA ASP A 276 -4.71 -9.75 2.61
C ASP A 276 -3.67 -9.15 3.56
N ASP A 277 -2.67 -9.91 3.97
CA ASP A 277 -1.58 -9.47 4.85
C ASP A 277 -0.64 -8.42 4.22
N ALA A 278 -0.68 -8.26 2.89
CA ALA A 278 0.05 -7.20 2.19
C ALA A 278 -0.61 -5.82 2.32
N VAL A 279 -1.90 -5.79 2.65
CA VAL A 279 -2.74 -4.59 2.68
C VAL A 279 -3.27 -4.32 4.07
N ASN A 280 -3.74 -5.36 4.76
CA ASN A 280 -4.42 -5.27 6.04
C ASN A 280 -3.55 -5.81 7.18
N VAL A 281 -3.77 -5.27 8.37
CA VAL A 281 -3.20 -5.79 9.60
C VAL A 281 -4.35 -6.29 10.47
N ALA A 282 -4.28 -7.56 10.86
CA ALA A 282 -5.31 -8.17 11.68
C ALA A 282 -5.48 -7.42 13.01
N SER A 283 -6.72 -7.16 13.40
CA SER A 283 -7.08 -6.63 14.71
C SER A 283 -7.98 -7.63 15.44
N PRO A 284 -8.04 -7.59 16.77
CA PRO A 284 -8.94 -8.46 17.52
C PRO A 284 -10.41 -8.16 17.18
N ALA A 285 -11.28 -9.16 17.40
CA ALA A 285 -12.73 -8.97 17.27
C ALA A 285 -13.19 -7.81 18.17
N GLY A 286 -13.87 -6.84 17.58
CA GLY A 286 -14.25 -5.59 18.25
C GLY A 286 -13.22 -4.46 18.18
N GLY A 287 -12.06 -4.69 17.56
CA GLY A 287 -10.98 -3.69 17.40
C GLY A 287 -10.11 -3.54 18.65
N TRP A 288 -9.08 -2.72 18.51
CA TRP A 288 -8.08 -2.49 19.57
C TRP A 288 -8.58 -1.66 20.76
N ASP A 289 -9.68 -0.92 20.58
CA ASP A 289 -10.27 -0.07 21.65
C ASP A 289 -11.42 -0.76 22.37
N SER A 290 -11.69 -2.04 22.08
CA SER A 290 -12.70 -2.82 22.82
C SER A 290 -12.31 -3.00 24.30
N ALA A 291 -13.33 -3.10 25.17
CA ALA A 291 -13.09 -3.44 26.55
C ALA A 291 -12.45 -4.86 26.63
N PRO A 292 -11.54 -5.11 27.61
CA PRO A 292 -11.03 -6.46 27.82
C PRO A 292 -12.21 -7.41 28.03
N ALA A 293 -12.19 -8.56 27.36
CA ALA A 293 -13.17 -9.61 27.64
C ALA A 293 -13.13 -9.93 29.15
N LEU A 294 -14.25 -9.73 29.83
CA LEU A 294 -14.35 -10.12 31.23
C LEU A 294 -14.01 -11.60 31.33
N ALA A 295 -13.00 -11.94 32.12
CA ALA A 295 -12.73 -13.34 32.41
C ALA A 295 -14.03 -13.99 32.88
N PRO A 296 -14.38 -15.20 32.38
CA PRO A 296 -15.57 -15.88 32.86
C PRO A 296 -15.48 -15.97 34.38
N ALA A 297 -16.54 -15.51 35.06
CA ALA A 297 -16.61 -15.57 36.52
C ALA A 297 -16.27 -16.99 36.96
N PRO A 298 -15.43 -17.19 38.02
CA PRO A 298 -15.11 -18.51 38.49
C PRO A 298 -16.42 -19.25 38.81
N GLY A 299 -16.67 -20.31 38.04
CA GLY A 299 -17.88 -21.11 38.19
C GLY A 299 -18.06 -21.51 39.63
N LYS A 300 -19.25 -21.29 40.21
CA LYS A 300 -19.60 -21.80 41.52
C LYS A 300 -19.19 -23.28 41.59
N PRO A 301 -18.48 -23.70 42.63
CA PRO A 301 -18.13 -25.11 42.76
C PRO A 301 -19.41 -25.93 42.75
N ALA A 302 -19.45 -26.95 41.89
CA ALA A 302 -20.55 -27.87 41.79
C ALA A 302 -20.83 -28.49 43.17
N ALA A 303 -22.05 -28.35 43.66
CA ALA A 303 -22.47 -28.94 44.90
C ALA A 303 -22.27 -30.46 44.84
N LYS A 304 -21.53 -31.01 45.81
CA LYS A 304 -21.35 -32.43 45.94
C LYS A 304 -22.73 -33.11 46.03
N PRO A 305 -22.97 -34.20 45.27
CA PRO A 305 -24.23 -34.95 45.43
C PRO A 305 -24.35 -35.51 46.85
N ALA A 306 -25.51 -35.27 47.46
CA ALA A 306 -25.85 -35.77 48.77
C ALA A 306 -25.84 -37.31 48.77
N ALA A 307 -25.11 -37.89 49.69
CA ALA A 307 -25.07 -39.33 49.88
C ALA A 307 -26.46 -39.86 50.25
N THR A 308 -27.07 -40.66 49.40
CA THR A 308 -28.31 -41.38 49.65
C THR A 308 -28.05 -42.46 50.71
N LYS A 309 -28.61 -42.32 51.94
CA LYS A 309 -28.62 -43.34 52.96
C LYS A 309 -29.47 -44.52 52.47
N ARG A 310 -28.83 -45.64 52.23
CA ARG A 310 -29.51 -46.95 52.09
C ARG A 310 -30.05 -47.38 53.43
N THR A 311 -31.34 -47.35 53.62
CA THR A 311 -32.05 -48.03 54.70
C THR A 311 -32.09 -49.51 54.35
N ALA A 312 -31.41 -50.30 55.15
CA ALA A 312 -31.59 -51.76 55.20
C ALA A 312 -32.91 -52.10 55.92
N ALA A 313 -33.85 -52.73 55.21
CA ALA A 313 -34.98 -53.39 55.83
C ALA A 313 -34.65 -54.88 55.94
N ALA A 314 -34.66 -55.34 57.16
CA ALA A 314 -34.67 -56.75 57.48
C ALA A 314 -36.09 -57.30 57.33
N HIS A 315 -36.25 -58.43 56.61
CA HIS A 315 -37.03 -59.61 56.98
C HIS A 315 -36.75 -60.72 55.97
#